data_e0432ed04c79c14c7a3370220b3b8fdf
#
_entry.id   e0432ed04c79c14c7a3370220b3b8fdf
#
_cell.length_a   1.000
_cell.length_b   1.000
_cell.length_c   1.000
_cell.angle_alpha   90.00
_cell.angle_beta   90.00
_cell.angle_gamma   90.00
#
_symmetry.space_group_name_H-M   'P 1'
#
loop_
_entity.id
_entity.type
_entity.pdbx_description
1 polymer ?
#
loop_
_entity_poly.entity_id
_entity_poly.type
_entity_poly.pdbx_seq_one_letter_code
_entity_poly.pdbx_strand_id
1 'polypeptide(L)' 'MATPALTLQLLAWIAARPRTYGETMEAWRTTCPRLTIWEDAVSDGLVSVDRADSMQGGRVRLTDSGRALLAASLERAS' A
#
# COMPACT_ATOMS: atom_id res chain seq x y z
N MET A 1 15.51 -9.34 -6.49
CA MET A 1 15.72 -7.96 -6.03
C MET A 1 14.99 -7.71 -4.73
N ALA A 2 15.61 -6.96 -3.84
CA ALA A 2 14.98 -6.66 -2.57
C ALA A 2 13.86 -5.62 -2.75
N THR A 3 12.74 -5.83 -2.07
CA THR A 3 11.67 -4.87 -2.06
C THR A 3 12.09 -3.66 -1.23
N PRO A 4 11.86 -2.44 -1.72
CA PRO A 4 12.21 -1.25 -0.93
C PRO A 4 11.52 -1.25 0.44
N ALA A 5 12.24 -0.78 1.45
CA ALA A 5 11.69 -0.73 2.80
C ALA A 5 10.40 0.11 2.87
N LEU A 6 10.35 1.20 2.10
CA LEU A 6 9.16 2.04 2.06
C LEU A 6 7.95 1.31 1.49
N THR A 7 8.14 0.44 0.52
CA THR A 7 7.06 -0.38 -0.01
C THR A 7 6.50 -1.28 1.07
N LEU A 8 7.37 -1.91 1.86
CA LEU A 8 6.93 -2.78 2.95
C LEU A 8 6.21 -1.97 4.03
N GLN A 9 6.67 -0.75 4.30
CA GLN A 9 5.99 0.14 5.26
C GLN A 9 4.58 0.48 4.78
N LEU A 10 4.44 0.76 3.48
CA LEU A 10 3.12 1.04 2.90
C LEU A 10 2.19 -0.16 3.07
N LEU A 11 2.67 -1.35 2.73
CA LEU A 11 1.85 -2.56 2.82
C LEU A 11 1.45 -2.83 4.27
N ALA A 12 2.38 -2.69 5.21
CA ALA A 12 2.09 -2.88 6.64
C ALA A 12 1.08 -1.83 7.14
N TRP A 13 1.23 -0.60 6.70
CA TRP A 13 0.32 0.47 7.09
C TRP A 13 -1.12 0.19 6.61
N ILE A 14 -1.26 -0.28 5.38
CA ILE A 14 -2.57 -0.64 4.84
C ILE A 14 -3.15 -1.87 5.56
N ALA A 15 -2.29 -2.83 5.88
CA ALA A 15 -2.72 -4.06 6.55
C ALA A 15 -3.14 -3.83 8.00
N ALA A 16 -2.64 -2.77 8.64
CA ALA A 16 -2.89 -2.53 10.06
C ALA A 16 -4.37 -2.22 10.35
N ARG A 17 -5.04 -1.53 9.45
CA ARG A 17 -6.47 -1.28 9.53
C ARG A 17 -6.99 -0.81 8.17
N PRO A 18 -8.32 -0.88 7.94
CA PRO A 18 -8.87 -0.35 6.69
C PRO A 18 -8.51 1.11 6.50
N ARG A 19 -8.14 1.47 5.28
CA ARG A 19 -7.76 2.84 4.93
C ARG A 19 -8.67 3.33 3.81
N THR A 20 -8.97 4.63 3.82
CA THR A 20 -9.66 5.24 2.69
C THR A 20 -8.62 5.74 1.70
N TYR A 21 -9.07 5.96 0.47
CA TYR A 21 -8.20 6.55 -0.55
C TYR A 21 -7.70 7.93 -0.11
N GLY A 22 -8.58 8.73 0.49
CA GLY A 22 -8.20 10.05 0.98
C GLY A 22 -7.12 9.99 2.05
N GLU A 23 -7.27 9.11 3.04
CA GLU A 23 -6.24 8.91 4.06
C GLU A 23 -4.90 8.52 3.45
N THR A 24 -4.94 7.60 2.48
CA THR A 24 -3.74 7.11 1.84
C THR A 24 -3.05 8.20 1.06
N MET A 25 -3.80 9.03 0.37
CA MET A 25 -3.23 10.15 -0.37
C MET A 25 -2.59 11.16 0.56
N GLU A 26 -3.22 11.47 1.68
CA GLU A 26 -2.64 12.39 2.66
C GLU A 26 -1.33 11.85 3.24
N ALA A 27 -1.27 10.56 3.51
CA ALA A 27 -0.09 9.97 4.13
C ALA A 27 1.03 9.68 3.13
N TRP A 28 0.69 9.32 1.90
CA TRP A 28 1.66 8.75 0.96
C TRP A 28 1.85 9.53 -0.32
N ARG A 29 1.14 10.62 -0.51
CA ARG A 29 1.27 11.43 -1.72
C ARG A 29 1.91 12.79 -1.46
N THR A 30 2.10 13.15 -0.21
CA THR A 30 2.54 14.49 0.16
C THR A 30 4.02 14.75 -0.04
N THR A 31 4.83 13.70 -0.10
CA THR A 31 6.29 13.85 -0.26
C THR A 31 6.85 12.77 -1.18
N CYS A 32 7.85 13.16 -1.97
CA CYS A 32 8.70 12.20 -2.63
C CYS A 32 9.71 11.66 -1.60
N PRO A 33 10.03 10.37 -1.62
CA PRO A 33 9.68 9.34 -2.62
C PRO A 33 8.38 8.58 -2.35
N ARG A 34 7.59 8.98 -1.36
CA ARG A 34 6.37 8.24 -1.00
C ARG A 34 5.37 8.14 -2.14
N LEU A 35 5.23 9.19 -2.93
CA LEU A 35 4.34 9.15 -4.08
C LEU A 35 4.76 8.07 -5.07
N THR A 36 6.05 7.98 -5.36
CA THR A 36 6.58 6.97 -6.27
C THR A 36 6.33 5.56 -5.73
N ILE A 37 6.54 5.37 -4.43
CA ILE A 37 6.30 4.08 -3.77
C ILE A 37 4.83 3.67 -3.91
N TRP A 38 3.91 4.61 -3.71
CA TRP A 38 2.49 4.36 -3.88
C TRP A 38 2.16 3.96 -5.32
N GLU A 39 2.66 4.73 -6.28
CA GLU A 39 2.40 4.46 -7.69
C GLU A 39 2.95 3.10 -8.11
N ASP A 40 4.15 2.77 -7.67
CA ASP A 40 4.77 1.49 -7.97
C ASP A 40 3.98 0.33 -7.35
N ALA A 41 3.49 0.50 -6.13
CA ALA A 41 2.71 -0.54 -5.48
C ALA A 41 1.42 -0.83 -6.23
N VAL A 42 0.75 0.21 -6.72
CA VAL A 42 -0.46 0.05 -7.52
C VAL A 42 -0.13 -0.59 -8.86
N SER A 43 0.91 -0.12 -9.51
CA SER A 43 1.34 -0.63 -10.81
C SER A 43 1.78 -2.09 -10.75
N ASP A 44 2.43 -2.47 -9.66
CA ASP A 44 2.90 -3.84 -9.47
C ASP A 44 1.79 -4.78 -8.99
N GLY A 45 0.59 -4.27 -8.79
CA GLY A 45 -0.53 -5.09 -8.36
C GLY A 45 -0.47 -5.51 -6.90
N LEU A 46 0.23 -4.77 -6.06
CA LEU A 46 0.33 -5.07 -4.63
C LEU A 46 -0.82 -4.44 -3.83
N VAL A 47 -1.41 -3.39 -4.37
CA VAL A 47 -2.47 -2.63 -3.70
C VAL A 47 -3.63 -2.46 -4.68
N SER A 48 -4.84 -2.55 -4.15
CA SER A 48 -6.06 -2.36 -4.92
C SER A 48 -6.87 -1.24 -4.30
N VAL A 49 -7.52 -0.44 -5.13
CA VAL A 49 -8.41 0.62 -4.67
C VAL A 49 -9.83 0.28 -5.08
N ASP A 50 -10.69 0.07 -4.09
CA ASP A 50 -12.11 -0.14 -4.34
C ASP A 50 -12.78 1.22 -4.41
N ARG A 51 -13.42 1.49 -5.52
CA ARG A 51 -14.13 2.76 -5.70
C ARG A 51 -15.51 2.69 -5.08
N ALA A 52 -15.78 3.66 -4.21
CA ALA A 52 -17.12 3.86 -3.70
C ALA A 52 -17.78 4.99 -4.50
N ASP A 53 -18.89 5.51 -3.97
CA ASP A 53 -19.64 6.57 -4.64
C ASP A 53 -18.81 7.84 -4.82
N SER A 54 -17.83 8.08 -3.98
CA SER A 54 -16.89 9.18 -4.15
C SER A 54 -15.48 8.61 -4.16
N MET A 55 -14.58 9.29 -4.88
CA MET A 55 -13.19 8.83 -4.95
C MET A 55 -12.52 8.83 -3.59
N GLN A 56 -12.84 9.81 -2.75
CA GLN A 56 -12.22 9.89 -1.43
C GLN A 56 -12.78 8.85 -0.46
N GLY A 57 -13.99 8.38 -0.69
CA GLY A 57 -14.59 7.33 0.10
C GLY A 57 -14.17 5.93 -0.28
N GLY A 58 -13.44 5.78 -1.38
CA GLY A 58 -12.95 4.48 -1.80
C GLY A 58 -12.01 3.87 -0.77
N ARG A 59 -11.89 2.56 -0.78
CA ARG A 59 -11.04 1.85 0.17
C ARG A 59 -9.79 1.31 -0.50
N VAL A 60 -8.68 1.36 0.25
CA VAL A 60 -7.41 0.83 -0.20
C VAL A 60 -7.17 -0.49 0.50
N ARG A 61 -6.85 -1.52 -0.27
CA ARG A 61 -6.62 -2.87 0.27
C ARG A 61 -5.40 -3.49 -0.37
N LEU A 62 -4.79 -4.44 0.35
CA LEU A 62 -3.75 -5.26 -0.23
C LEU A 62 -4.38 -6.31 -1.13
N THR A 63 -3.71 -6.56 -2.26
CA THR A 63 -4.05 -7.71 -3.10
C THR A 63 -3.44 -8.97 -2.48
N ASP A 64 -3.76 -10.13 -3.03
CA ASP A 64 -3.13 -11.38 -2.60
C ASP A 64 -1.61 -11.31 -2.76
N SER A 65 -1.14 -10.69 -3.85
CA SER A 65 0.28 -10.48 -4.07
C SER A 65 0.90 -9.59 -3.01
N GLY A 66 0.22 -8.51 -2.63
CA GLY A 66 0.69 -7.61 -1.59
C GLY A 66 0.78 -8.29 -0.24
N ARG A 67 -0.22 -9.08 0.10
CA ARG A 67 -0.21 -9.83 1.36
C ARG A 67 0.90 -10.86 1.39
N ALA A 68 1.11 -11.56 0.28
CA ALA A 68 2.16 -12.56 0.20
C ALA A 68 3.54 -11.92 0.37
N LEU A 69 3.76 -10.78 -0.24
CA LEU A 69 5.02 -10.06 -0.14
C LEU A 69 5.28 -9.61 1.30
N LEU A 70 4.25 -9.05 1.94
CA LEU A 70 4.37 -8.60 3.32
C LEU A 70 4.64 -9.78 4.26
N ALA A 71 3.93 -10.88 4.09
CA ALA A 71 4.12 -12.08 4.90
C ALA A 71 5.54 -12.64 4.75
N ALA A 72 6.05 -12.68 3.52
CA ALA A 72 7.41 -13.14 3.28
C ALA A 72 8.44 -12.23 3.97
N SER A 73 8.19 -10.93 3.96
CA SER A 73 9.06 -9.97 4.63
C SER A 73 9.05 -10.16 6.14
N LEU A 74 7.88 -10.39 6.73
CA LEU A 74 7.77 -10.61 8.17
C LEU A 74 8.46 -11.90 8.59
N GLU A 75 8.36 -12.95 7.77
CA GLU A 75 9.06 -14.20 8.04
C GLU A 75 10.58 -14.02 8.03
N ARG A 76 11.09 -13.20 7.12
CA ARG A 76 12.52 -12.92 7.07
C ARG A 76 13.01 -12.12 8.26
N ALA A 77 12.15 -11.27 8.78
CA ALA A 77 12.49 -10.39 9.91
C ALA A 77 12.51 -11.12 11.25
N SER A 78 11.89 -12.28 11.32
CA SER A 78 11.82 -13.05 12.59
C SER A 78 12.94 -14.10 12.75
#